data_b58400e6965cc1b79fd459251df29374
#
_entry.id   b58400e6965cc1b79fd459251df29374
#
_cell.length_a   1.000
_cell.length_b   1.000
_cell.length_c   1.000
_cell.angle_alpha   90.00
_cell.angle_beta   90.00
_cell.angle_gamma   90.00
#
_symmetry.space_group_name_H-M   'P 1'
#
loop_
_entity.id
_entity.type
_entity.pdbx_description
1 polymer ?
#
loop_
_entity_poly.entity_id
_entity_poly.type
_entity_poly.pdbx_seq_one_letter_code
_entity_poly.pdbx_strand_id
1 'polypeptide(L)'
;PVDGQVWYNTTSNTVKANYINPGAWATGNSLNTTRYGLAGAGIQTAALAFGGLPPPAATGVTESYNGTNWTEVNDLGTARYRLAGCGATNTAALAFGGAISPEVLKNETETWNGTNWTEVNNLNTARFVLAGAGTNTAALAFGGGVPAVTAVTELWNGTNWTEVNDLNTARRKLAGVGASNTAALAFGGGPPNTAVTETWNGTNWTEVNDMGTARYSLAGAGTNTAALGFGGYSPTGVTETWNGTNWTEVGDLNTGRGYLGGAGTNTAALAFGGYITPGATTATEEWSAGPATVTFDNS
;
A
#
# COMPACT_ATOMS: atom_id res chain seq x y z
N PRO A 1 -25.89 -12.78 -6.21
CA PRO A 1 -26.87 -11.72 -6.42
C PRO A 1 -26.62 -11.03 -7.77
N VAL A 2 -27.70 -10.70 -8.47
CA VAL A 2 -27.63 -9.98 -9.75
C VAL A 2 -27.84 -8.49 -9.46
N ASP A 3 -27.07 -7.63 -10.13
CA ASP A 3 -27.21 -6.18 -9.99
C ASP A 3 -28.65 -5.74 -10.38
N GLY A 4 -29.22 -4.86 -9.56
CA GLY A 4 -30.60 -4.40 -9.71
C GLY A 4 -31.68 -5.39 -9.21
N GLN A 5 -31.31 -6.56 -8.69
CA GLN A 5 -32.28 -7.49 -8.11
C GLN A 5 -32.89 -6.90 -6.83
N VAL A 6 -34.21 -6.83 -6.78
CA VAL A 6 -34.98 -6.36 -5.62
C VAL A 6 -35.75 -7.54 -5.03
N TRP A 7 -35.74 -7.68 -3.71
CA TRP A 7 -36.50 -8.70 -3.00
C TRP A 7 -37.00 -8.21 -1.65
N TYR A 8 -38.08 -8.86 -1.18
CA TYR A 8 -38.62 -8.60 0.15
C TYR A 8 -38.07 -9.62 1.15
N ASN A 9 -37.47 -9.13 2.25
CA ASN A 9 -37.01 -9.99 3.34
C ASN A 9 -38.13 -10.14 4.36
N THR A 10 -38.74 -11.32 4.40
CA THR A 10 -39.89 -11.61 5.30
C THR A 10 -39.49 -11.69 6.77
N THR A 11 -38.22 -11.95 7.08
CA THR A 11 -37.73 -12.01 8.46
C THR A 11 -37.57 -10.62 9.07
N SER A 12 -36.98 -9.69 8.31
CA SER A 12 -36.78 -8.31 8.76
C SER A 12 -37.88 -7.36 8.33
N ASN A 13 -38.86 -7.82 7.53
CA ASN A 13 -39.97 -7.04 7.00
C ASN A 13 -39.53 -5.81 6.19
N THR A 14 -38.44 -5.96 5.41
CA THR A 14 -37.81 -4.90 4.64
C THR A 14 -37.67 -5.26 3.16
N VAL A 15 -37.73 -4.26 2.29
CA VAL A 15 -37.34 -4.39 0.88
C VAL A 15 -35.82 -4.21 0.79
N LYS A 16 -35.16 -5.06 0.01
CA LYS A 16 -33.71 -5.02 -0.25
C LYS A 16 -33.44 -5.01 -1.74
N ALA A 17 -32.38 -4.35 -2.14
CA ALA A 17 -31.86 -4.44 -3.50
C ALA A 17 -30.35 -4.69 -3.50
N ASN A 18 -29.91 -5.50 -4.47
CA ASN A 18 -28.50 -5.63 -4.80
C ASN A 18 -28.09 -4.52 -5.78
N TYR A 19 -26.92 -3.98 -5.58
CA TYR A 19 -26.29 -3.07 -6.53
C TYR A 19 -24.77 -3.30 -6.55
N ILE A 20 -24.13 -2.89 -7.64
CA ILE A 20 -22.69 -2.84 -7.72
C ILE A 20 -22.23 -1.48 -7.16
N ASN A 21 -21.59 -1.52 -6.00
CA ASN A 21 -20.93 -0.34 -5.45
C ASN A 21 -19.68 -0.05 -6.31
N PRO A 22 -19.60 1.08 -7.00
CA PRO A 22 -18.44 1.44 -7.83
C PRO A 22 -17.19 1.68 -7.00
N GLY A 23 -17.34 1.81 -5.71
CA GLY A 23 -16.29 2.06 -4.73
C GLY A 23 -16.35 3.48 -4.16
N ALA A 24 -16.16 3.55 -2.85
CA ALA A 24 -16.08 4.79 -2.12
C ALA A 24 -15.16 4.65 -0.90
N TRP A 25 -14.54 5.76 -0.52
CA TRP A 25 -13.78 5.90 0.73
C TRP A 25 -14.67 6.42 1.84
N ALA A 26 -14.59 5.81 2.99
CA ALA A 26 -15.23 6.25 4.24
C ALA A 26 -14.16 6.57 5.28
N THR A 27 -14.41 7.54 6.16
CA THR A 27 -13.49 7.86 7.25
C THR A 27 -13.46 6.73 8.27
N GLY A 28 -12.26 6.19 8.53
CA GLY A 28 -11.97 5.23 9.59
C GLY A 28 -11.34 5.91 10.81
N ASN A 29 -11.15 5.15 11.89
CA ASN A 29 -10.46 5.65 13.07
C ASN A 29 -8.97 5.88 12.79
N SER A 30 -8.48 7.04 13.22
CA SER A 30 -7.14 7.54 12.93
C SER A 30 -6.04 6.72 13.62
N LEU A 31 -4.82 6.73 13.02
CA LEU A 31 -3.59 6.34 13.70
C LEU A 31 -3.40 7.12 15.02
N ASN A 32 -2.72 6.53 15.99
CA ASN A 32 -2.35 7.22 17.22
C ASN A 32 -1.20 8.21 17.01
N THR A 33 -0.28 7.91 16.09
CA THR A 33 0.89 8.74 15.80
C THR A 33 0.81 9.35 14.41
N THR A 34 0.84 10.69 14.32
CA THR A 34 0.87 11.42 13.04
C THR A 34 2.19 11.20 12.32
N ARG A 35 2.17 10.74 11.05
CA ARG A 35 3.39 10.40 10.30
C ARG A 35 3.14 10.22 8.80
N TYR A 36 4.21 10.45 8.03
CA TYR A 36 4.23 10.17 6.58
C TYR A 36 5.43 9.33 6.19
N GLY A 37 5.42 8.77 4.99
CA GLY A 37 6.50 7.89 4.51
C GLY A 37 6.63 6.61 5.34
N LEU A 38 5.52 6.15 5.89
CA LEU A 38 5.35 4.88 6.58
C LEU A 38 5.04 3.78 5.56
N ALA A 39 5.21 2.53 5.96
CA ALA A 39 4.79 1.38 5.18
C ALA A 39 3.59 0.68 5.82
N GLY A 40 2.94 -0.19 5.04
CA GLY A 40 1.80 -0.97 5.46
C GLY A 40 1.86 -2.42 5.02
N ALA A 41 1.09 -3.26 5.70
CA ALA A 41 0.89 -4.68 5.38
C ALA A 41 -0.50 -5.13 5.85
N GLY A 42 -0.98 -6.24 5.31
CA GLY A 42 -2.22 -6.88 5.74
C GLY A 42 -3.45 -6.54 4.90
N ILE A 43 -4.61 -6.76 5.49
CA ILE A 43 -5.93 -6.54 4.87
C ILE A 43 -6.67 -5.40 5.57
N GLN A 44 -7.77 -4.92 4.98
CA GLN A 44 -8.55 -3.79 5.52
C GLN A 44 -8.94 -3.97 6.99
N THR A 45 -9.32 -5.15 7.41
CA THR A 45 -9.78 -5.43 8.79
C THR A 45 -8.67 -5.91 9.72
N ALA A 46 -7.44 -6.09 9.21
CA ALA A 46 -6.29 -6.58 9.96
C ALA A 46 -4.99 -6.09 9.30
N ALA A 47 -4.68 -4.80 9.51
CA ALA A 47 -3.53 -4.13 8.93
C ALA A 47 -2.45 -3.81 9.95
N LEU A 48 -1.24 -3.57 9.45
CA LEU A 48 -0.09 -3.09 10.20
C LEU A 48 0.44 -1.83 9.53
N ALA A 49 0.71 -0.79 10.30
CA ALA A 49 1.36 0.45 9.88
C ALA A 49 2.68 0.60 10.65
N PHE A 50 3.81 0.76 9.99
CA PHE A 50 5.11 0.80 10.64
C PHE A 50 6.09 1.78 10.04
N GLY A 51 6.99 2.29 10.89
CA GLY A 51 7.95 3.31 10.52
C GLY A 51 7.31 4.65 10.19
N GLY A 52 8.02 5.45 9.43
CA GLY A 52 7.57 6.77 8.99
C GLY A 52 8.28 7.91 9.68
N LEU A 53 7.82 9.12 9.40
CA LEU A 53 8.39 10.34 9.96
C LEU A 53 7.28 11.19 10.60
N PRO A 54 7.13 11.13 11.93
CA PRO A 54 6.55 12.21 12.69
C PRO A 54 7.63 13.30 12.79
N PRO A 55 7.44 14.50 12.20
CA PRO A 55 8.49 15.51 12.28
C PRO A 55 8.92 15.81 13.73
N PRO A 56 10.23 15.95 14.04
CA PRO A 56 11.32 16.14 13.09
C PRO A 56 12.13 14.86 12.74
N ALA A 57 11.84 13.69 13.28
CA ALA A 57 12.71 12.53 13.13
C ALA A 57 11.95 11.25 12.69
N ALA A 58 12.67 10.32 12.04
CA ALA A 58 12.15 8.99 11.73
C ALA A 58 11.78 8.23 13.02
N THR A 59 10.78 7.37 12.91
CA THR A 59 10.28 6.54 14.02
C THR A 59 10.27 5.06 13.66
N GLY A 60 10.31 4.19 14.70
CA GLY A 60 10.04 2.76 14.59
C GLY A 60 8.59 2.39 14.87
N VAL A 61 7.76 3.35 15.29
CA VAL A 61 6.39 3.09 15.76
C VAL A 61 5.64 2.17 14.82
N THR A 62 5.06 1.13 15.42
CA THR A 62 4.22 0.14 14.76
C THR A 62 2.84 0.15 15.39
N GLU A 63 1.81 0.26 14.56
CA GLU A 63 0.42 0.19 14.98
C GLU A 63 -0.32 -0.91 14.22
N SER A 64 -1.14 -1.69 14.95
CA SER A 64 -1.98 -2.75 14.40
C SER A 64 -3.44 -2.31 14.37
N TYR A 65 -4.10 -2.53 13.24
CA TYR A 65 -5.53 -2.26 13.01
C TYR A 65 -6.35 -3.53 13.15
N ASN A 66 -7.44 -3.46 13.88
CA ASN A 66 -8.34 -4.61 14.15
C ASN A 66 -9.67 -4.54 13.38
N GLY A 67 -9.76 -3.69 12.36
CA GLY A 67 -11.00 -3.42 11.63
C GLY A 67 -11.82 -2.27 12.21
N THR A 68 -11.38 -1.68 13.33
CA THR A 68 -12.05 -0.54 13.97
C THR A 68 -11.03 0.46 14.51
N ASN A 69 -10.04 0.02 15.27
CA ASN A 69 -9.08 0.88 15.95
C ASN A 69 -7.65 0.48 15.67
N TRP A 70 -6.76 1.48 15.67
CA TRP A 70 -5.32 1.29 15.72
C TRP A 70 -4.84 1.17 17.16
N THR A 71 -3.94 0.24 17.41
CA THR A 71 -3.30 0.01 18.71
C THR A 71 -1.80 -0.09 18.50
N GLU A 72 -1.01 0.67 19.27
CA GLU A 72 0.45 0.59 19.26
C GLU A 72 0.91 -0.78 19.74
N VAL A 73 1.86 -1.35 19.04
CA VAL A 73 2.49 -2.64 19.32
C VAL A 73 4.01 -2.46 19.30
N ASN A 74 4.78 -3.55 19.41
CA ASN A 74 6.23 -3.43 19.47
C ASN A 74 6.84 -2.85 18.18
N ASP A 75 7.74 -1.90 18.36
CA ASP A 75 8.34 -1.09 17.30
C ASP A 75 9.41 -1.82 16.48
N LEU A 76 9.68 -1.30 15.26
CA LEU A 76 10.86 -1.65 14.47
C LEU A 76 12.13 -1.45 15.32
N GLY A 77 13.09 -2.36 15.20
CA GLY A 77 14.41 -2.25 15.83
C GLY A 77 15.19 -1.04 15.32
N THR A 78 14.99 -0.64 14.06
CA THR A 78 15.59 0.55 13.48
C THR A 78 14.53 1.54 13.01
N ALA A 79 14.48 2.73 13.64
CA ALA A 79 13.61 3.83 13.24
C ALA A 79 13.96 4.30 11.83
N ARG A 80 13.01 4.31 10.90
CA ARG A 80 13.22 4.68 9.49
C ARG A 80 11.92 5.08 8.79
N TYR A 81 12.06 5.91 7.76
CA TYR A 81 10.96 6.40 6.94
C TYR A 81 11.23 6.18 5.46
N ARG A 82 10.20 6.28 4.61
CA ARG A 82 10.30 5.99 3.17
C ARG A 82 10.85 4.59 2.90
N LEU A 83 10.56 3.68 3.81
CA LEU A 83 10.80 2.24 3.70
C LEU A 83 9.68 1.61 2.87
N ALA A 84 9.92 0.39 2.43
CA ALA A 84 8.87 -0.44 1.88
C ALA A 84 8.47 -1.55 2.87
N GLY A 85 7.30 -2.11 2.62
CA GLY A 85 6.80 -3.23 3.38
C GLY A 85 5.84 -4.09 2.57
N CYS A 86 5.66 -5.31 3.02
CA CYS A 86 4.65 -6.23 2.49
C CYS A 86 4.26 -7.24 3.58
N GLY A 87 3.19 -7.96 3.34
CA GLY A 87 2.68 -8.97 4.25
C GLY A 87 1.19 -9.23 4.03
N ALA A 88 0.78 -10.47 4.16
CA ALA A 88 -0.60 -10.88 3.93
C ALA A 88 -1.55 -10.52 5.08
N THR A 89 -1.02 -10.33 6.29
CA THR A 89 -1.80 -10.08 7.51
C THR A 89 -1.04 -9.13 8.46
N ASN A 90 -1.73 -8.61 9.47
CA ASN A 90 -1.11 -7.85 10.56
C ASN A 90 -0.29 -8.72 11.54
N THR A 91 -0.20 -10.02 11.32
CA THR A 91 0.59 -10.95 12.15
C THR A 91 1.85 -11.44 11.43
N ALA A 92 2.02 -11.10 10.15
CA ALA A 92 3.17 -11.55 9.35
C ALA A 92 3.51 -10.48 8.30
N ALA A 93 4.57 -9.71 8.52
CA ALA A 93 5.00 -8.64 7.64
C ALA A 93 6.52 -8.61 7.48
N LEU A 94 6.97 -7.94 6.45
CA LEU A 94 8.37 -7.64 6.17
C LEU A 94 8.54 -6.13 5.95
N ALA A 95 9.54 -5.53 6.59
CA ALA A 95 9.93 -4.13 6.45
C ALA A 95 11.36 -4.06 5.91
N PHE A 96 11.62 -3.31 4.86
CA PHE A 96 12.95 -3.24 4.27
C PHE A 96 13.30 -1.89 3.65
N GLY A 97 14.60 -1.57 3.64
CA GLY A 97 15.12 -0.32 3.11
C GLY A 97 14.67 0.91 3.92
N GLY A 98 14.61 2.04 3.26
CA GLY A 98 14.26 3.33 3.88
C GLY A 98 15.45 4.21 4.22
N ALA A 99 15.23 5.21 5.07
CA ALA A 99 16.24 6.14 5.51
C ALA A 99 16.00 6.60 6.95
N ILE A 100 17.03 7.13 7.60
CA ILE A 100 16.94 7.90 8.85
C ILE A 100 17.25 9.37 8.57
N SER A 101 16.85 10.28 9.45
CA SER A 101 17.13 11.71 9.28
C SER A 101 18.45 12.06 10.01
N PRO A 102 19.39 12.81 9.38
CA PRO A 102 19.47 13.20 7.97
C PRO A 102 19.61 11.98 7.05
N GLU A 103 19.29 12.06 5.78
CA GLU A 103 19.08 10.96 4.82
C GLU A 103 20.26 9.96 4.72
N VAL A 104 20.38 9.10 5.73
CA VAL A 104 21.26 7.94 5.72
C VAL A 104 20.43 6.75 5.23
N LEU A 105 20.77 6.25 4.05
CA LEU A 105 20.05 5.14 3.42
C LEU A 105 20.27 3.84 4.19
N LYS A 106 19.23 3.05 4.22
CA LYS A 106 19.17 1.80 4.95
C LYS A 106 18.90 0.61 4.01
N ASN A 107 19.51 -0.51 4.35
CA ASN A 107 19.24 -1.81 3.71
C ASN A 107 18.69 -2.84 4.69
N GLU A 108 18.49 -2.46 5.94
CA GLU A 108 17.98 -3.36 6.98
C GLU A 108 16.63 -3.94 6.56
N THR A 109 16.49 -5.23 6.83
CA THR A 109 15.24 -5.97 6.67
C THR A 109 14.83 -6.55 8.02
N GLU A 110 13.59 -6.31 8.41
CA GLU A 110 13.00 -6.86 9.62
C GLU A 110 11.73 -7.63 9.29
N THR A 111 11.54 -8.79 9.94
CA THR A 111 10.32 -9.59 9.84
C THR A 111 9.48 -9.46 11.11
N TRP A 112 8.17 -9.33 10.94
CA TRP A 112 7.17 -9.28 12.02
C TRP A 112 6.50 -10.63 12.19
N ASN A 113 6.41 -11.13 13.42
CA ASN A 113 5.83 -12.42 13.76
C ASN A 113 4.47 -12.32 14.48
N GLY A 114 3.84 -11.16 14.48
CA GLY A 114 2.60 -10.87 15.21
C GLY A 114 2.83 -10.26 16.59
N THR A 115 4.10 -10.26 17.09
CA THR A 115 4.44 -9.73 18.42
C THR A 115 5.68 -8.84 18.37
N ASN A 116 6.75 -9.28 17.66
CA ASN A 116 8.02 -8.56 17.60
C ASN A 116 8.56 -8.49 16.19
N TRP A 117 9.28 -7.40 15.91
CA TRP A 117 10.18 -7.30 14.76
C TRP A 117 11.51 -7.98 15.08
N THR A 118 12.07 -8.66 14.11
CA THR A 118 13.39 -9.31 14.21
C THR A 118 14.17 -9.01 12.93
N GLU A 119 15.40 -8.51 13.10
CA GLU A 119 16.30 -8.28 11.96
C GLU A 119 16.67 -9.61 11.31
N VAL A 120 16.66 -9.60 9.98
CA VAL A 120 17.04 -10.73 9.11
C VAL A 120 18.04 -10.25 8.07
N ASN A 121 18.38 -11.07 7.07
CA ASN A 121 19.36 -10.70 6.05
C ASN A 121 18.89 -9.49 5.23
N ASN A 122 19.76 -8.52 5.09
CA ASN A 122 19.47 -7.20 4.53
C ASN A 122 19.45 -7.20 3.00
N LEU A 123 18.78 -6.19 2.41
CA LEU A 123 18.90 -5.87 0.99
C LEU A 123 20.38 -5.75 0.58
N ASN A 124 20.72 -6.20 -0.62
CA ASN A 124 22.07 -6.02 -1.17
C ASN A 124 22.42 -4.54 -1.37
N THR A 125 21.41 -3.73 -1.69
CA THR A 125 21.59 -2.29 -1.96
C THR A 125 20.73 -1.44 -1.03
N ALA A 126 21.36 -0.57 -0.23
CA ALA A 126 20.65 0.40 0.61
C ALA A 126 19.90 1.40 -0.25
N ARG A 127 18.59 1.53 -0.09
CA ARG A 127 17.73 2.40 -0.89
C ARG A 127 16.45 2.82 -0.17
N PHE A 128 15.92 3.97 -0.55
CA PHE A 128 14.73 4.57 0.04
C PHE A 128 13.70 4.91 -1.05
N VAL A 129 12.45 5.18 -0.67
CA VAL A 129 11.31 5.43 -1.58
C VAL A 129 11.17 4.36 -2.67
N LEU A 130 11.52 3.14 -2.33
CA LEU A 130 11.32 1.92 -3.10
C LEU A 130 9.91 1.39 -2.87
N ALA A 131 9.49 0.45 -3.68
CA ALA A 131 8.24 -0.28 -3.47
C ALA A 131 8.49 -1.74 -3.10
N GLY A 132 7.47 -2.37 -2.54
CA GLY A 132 7.46 -3.77 -2.16
C GLY A 132 6.19 -4.48 -2.58
N ALA A 133 6.28 -5.79 -2.75
CA ALA A 133 5.13 -6.67 -3.02
C ALA A 133 5.38 -8.06 -2.42
N GLY A 134 4.31 -8.80 -2.14
CA GLY A 134 4.39 -10.19 -1.66
C GLY A 134 4.11 -10.36 -0.18
N THR A 135 4.75 -11.37 0.41
CA THR A 135 4.58 -11.77 1.81
C THR A 135 5.91 -11.66 2.59
N ASN A 136 5.87 -11.88 3.90
CA ASN A 136 7.06 -11.91 4.74
C ASN A 136 8.05 -13.04 4.40
N THR A 137 7.64 -14.04 3.64
CA THR A 137 8.49 -15.18 3.21
C THR A 137 8.79 -15.20 1.71
N ALA A 138 8.08 -14.40 0.91
CA ALA A 138 8.19 -14.36 -0.55
C ALA A 138 7.89 -12.95 -1.05
N ALA A 139 8.90 -12.08 -1.10
CA ALA A 139 8.74 -10.67 -1.40
C ALA A 139 9.61 -10.20 -2.57
N LEU A 140 9.22 -9.05 -3.13
CA LEU A 140 10.01 -8.26 -4.07
C LEU A 140 10.23 -6.86 -3.50
N ALA A 141 11.44 -6.33 -3.70
CA ALA A 141 11.81 -4.95 -3.49
C ALA A 141 12.27 -4.37 -4.83
N PHE A 142 11.67 -3.28 -5.30
CA PHE A 142 11.98 -2.74 -6.62
C PHE A 142 11.98 -1.21 -6.69
N GLY A 143 12.80 -0.68 -7.60
CA GLY A 143 12.99 0.76 -7.75
C GLY A 143 13.63 1.43 -6.55
N GLY A 144 13.39 2.72 -6.40
CA GLY A 144 13.91 3.55 -5.30
C GLY A 144 15.05 4.48 -5.69
N GLY A 145 15.79 4.96 -4.70
CA GLY A 145 16.94 5.86 -4.89
C GLY A 145 18.17 5.48 -4.07
N VAL A 146 19.38 5.68 -4.65
CA VAL A 146 20.71 5.30 -4.09
C VAL A 146 21.86 6.23 -4.54
N PRO A 147 21.96 7.47 -4.26
CA PRO A 147 20.97 8.53 -4.19
C PRO A 147 20.25 8.78 -5.51
N ALA A 148 20.80 8.29 -6.65
CA ALA A 148 20.14 8.36 -7.96
C ALA A 148 18.95 7.41 -8.03
N VAL A 149 18.04 7.66 -8.96
CA VAL A 149 16.92 6.77 -9.26
C VAL A 149 17.43 5.44 -9.77
N THR A 150 16.86 4.33 -9.33
CA THR A 150 17.28 2.98 -9.75
C THR A 150 16.09 2.13 -10.23
N ALA A 151 16.40 1.13 -11.07
CA ALA A 151 15.46 0.11 -11.52
C ALA A 151 15.61 -1.21 -10.74
N VAL A 152 16.63 -1.33 -9.89
CA VAL A 152 17.04 -2.57 -9.23
C VAL A 152 15.86 -3.28 -8.59
N THR A 153 15.76 -4.58 -8.88
CA THR A 153 14.80 -5.51 -8.28
C THR A 153 15.52 -6.59 -7.51
N GLU A 154 15.15 -6.78 -6.26
CA GLU A 154 15.63 -7.86 -5.41
C GLU A 154 14.47 -8.77 -4.98
N LEU A 155 14.69 -10.08 -5.01
CA LEU A 155 13.76 -11.11 -4.63
C LEU A 155 14.13 -11.70 -3.28
N TRP A 156 13.18 -11.73 -2.35
CA TRP A 156 13.28 -12.38 -1.04
C TRP A 156 12.70 -13.80 -1.07
N ASN A 157 13.46 -14.76 -0.62
CA ASN A 157 13.05 -16.17 -0.57
C ASN A 157 12.71 -16.67 0.85
N GLY A 158 12.52 -15.78 1.80
CA GLY A 158 12.32 -16.09 3.22
C GLY A 158 13.61 -16.10 4.04
N THR A 159 14.79 -16.02 3.40
CA THR A 159 16.08 -16.04 4.08
C THR A 159 17.05 -14.99 3.53
N ASN A 160 17.14 -14.84 2.21
CA ASN A 160 18.08 -13.94 1.54
C ASN A 160 17.41 -13.13 0.44
N TRP A 161 17.94 -11.93 0.19
CA TRP A 161 17.67 -11.15 -0.99
C TRP A 161 18.62 -11.53 -2.13
N THR A 162 18.11 -11.64 -3.32
CA THR A 162 18.87 -11.93 -4.55
C THR A 162 18.44 -10.95 -5.62
N GLU A 163 19.40 -10.27 -6.27
CA GLU A 163 19.12 -9.40 -7.41
C GLU A 163 18.60 -10.23 -8.58
N VAL A 164 17.55 -9.75 -9.22
CA VAL A 164 16.89 -10.36 -10.37
C VAL A 164 16.72 -9.30 -11.48
N ASN A 165 15.98 -9.60 -12.54
CA ASN A 165 15.80 -8.66 -13.65
C ASN A 165 15.08 -7.38 -13.20
N ASP A 166 15.65 -6.27 -13.58
CA ASP A 166 15.25 -4.92 -13.17
C ASP A 166 13.95 -4.45 -13.87
N LEU A 167 13.31 -3.41 -13.27
CA LEU A 167 12.26 -2.63 -13.93
C LEU A 167 12.78 -2.10 -15.28
N ASN A 168 11.93 -2.04 -16.29
CA ASN A 168 12.29 -1.43 -17.59
C ASN A 168 12.55 0.07 -17.45
N THR A 169 11.85 0.73 -16.52
CA THR A 169 12.00 2.17 -16.26
C THR A 169 12.43 2.40 -14.81
N ALA A 170 13.65 2.96 -14.63
CA ALA A 170 14.16 3.36 -13.31
C ALA A 170 13.27 4.46 -12.72
N ARG A 171 12.76 4.22 -11.50
CA ARG A 171 11.86 5.16 -10.82
C ARG A 171 11.84 4.95 -9.31
N ARG A 172 11.52 6.01 -8.59
CA ARG A 172 11.33 6.02 -7.13
C ARG A 172 9.97 6.60 -6.76
N LYS A 173 9.53 6.44 -5.52
CA LYS A 173 8.22 6.93 -5.04
C LYS A 173 7.05 6.31 -5.81
N LEU A 174 7.25 5.15 -6.37
CA LEU A 174 6.26 4.33 -7.03
C LEU A 174 5.47 3.53 -5.99
N ALA A 175 4.31 3.02 -6.37
CA ALA A 175 3.61 2.01 -5.59
C ALA A 175 3.88 0.61 -6.14
N GLY A 176 3.71 -0.38 -5.26
CA GLY A 176 3.83 -1.79 -5.58
C GLY A 176 2.77 -2.61 -4.88
N VAL A 177 2.22 -3.59 -5.59
CA VAL A 177 1.29 -4.58 -5.04
C VAL A 177 1.58 -5.95 -5.64
N GLY A 178 1.16 -7.00 -4.96
CA GLY A 178 1.34 -8.38 -5.44
C GLY A 178 1.17 -9.39 -4.33
N ALA A 179 0.70 -10.58 -4.68
CA ALA A 179 0.44 -11.65 -3.72
C ALA A 179 1.71 -12.43 -3.33
N SER A 180 2.77 -12.37 -4.14
CA SER A 180 4.02 -13.11 -3.92
C SER A 180 5.19 -12.47 -4.67
N ASN A 181 6.38 -13.03 -4.50
CA ASN A 181 7.59 -12.66 -5.26
C ASN A 181 7.60 -13.16 -6.73
N THR A 182 6.55 -13.83 -7.17
CA THR A 182 6.40 -14.31 -8.56
C THR A 182 5.36 -13.54 -9.36
N ALA A 183 4.60 -12.64 -8.72
CA ALA A 183 3.54 -11.88 -9.36
C ALA A 183 3.35 -10.54 -8.67
N ALA A 184 3.77 -9.46 -9.32
CA ALA A 184 3.68 -8.09 -8.78
C ALA A 184 3.30 -7.08 -9.87
N LEU A 185 2.82 -5.92 -9.43
CA LEU A 185 2.53 -4.75 -10.25
C LEU A 185 3.26 -3.55 -9.65
N ALA A 186 3.97 -2.80 -10.48
CA ALA A 186 4.64 -1.55 -10.15
C ALA A 186 4.00 -0.42 -10.95
N PHE A 187 3.59 0.67 -10.30
CA PHE A 187 2.88 1.74 -11.01
C PHE A 187 3.19 3.13 -10.44
N GLY A 188 3.10 4.13 -11.31
CA GLY A 188 3.43 5.51 -10.99
C GLY A 188 4.90 5.74 -10.65
N GLY A 189 5.18 6.82 -9.96
CA GLY A 189 6.52 7.19 -9.50
C GLY A 189 7.08 8.44 -10.19
N GLY A 190 8.36 8.71 -9.97
CA GLY A 190 9.07 9.87 -10.52
C GLY A 190 10.51 9.94 -10.05
N PRO A 191 11.27 11.04 -10.34
CA PRO A 191 10.99 12.10 -11.31
C PRO A 191 11.38 11.74 -12.78
N PRO A 192 10.75 12.30 -13.80
CA PRO A 192 9.50 13.09 -13.72
C PRO A 192 8.31 12.21 -13.32
N ASN A 193 7.17 12.83 -12.94
CA ASN A 193 5.96 12.08 -12.64
C ASN A 193 5.61 11.19 -13.82
N THR A 194 5.31 9.93 -13.55
CA THR A 194 4.96 8.97 -14.58
C THR A 194 3.68 8.20 -14.22
N ALA A 195 2.98 7.74 -15.24
CA ALA A 195 1.85 6.83 -15.14
C ALA A 195 2.25 5.38 -15.41
N VAL A 196 3.50 5.14 -15.77
CA VAL A 196 4.02 3.82 -16.21
C VAL A 196 3.62 2.73 -15.24
N THR A 197 3.10 1.65 -15.83
CA THR A 197 2.73 0.44 -15.11
C THR A 197 3.51 -0.75 -15.68
N GLU A 198 4.14 -1.52 -14.81
CA GLU A 198 4.86 -2.75 -15.18
C GLU A 198 4.36 -3.92 -14.34
N THR A 199 4.19 -5.09 -14.96
CA THR A 199 3.85 -6.34 -14.30
C THR A 199 5.04 -7.30 -14.26
N TRP A 200 5.23 -7.97 -13.12
CA TRP A 200 6.25 -8.99 -12.89
C TRP A 200 5.64 -10.39 -13.01
N ASN A 201 6.28 -11.27 -13.78
CA ASN A 201 5.82 -12.65 -14.03
C ASN A 201 6.65 -13.73 -13.32
N GLY A 202 7.50 -13.35 -12.35
CA GLY A 202 8.44 -14.24 -11.67
C GLY A 202 9.84 -14.24 -12.31
N THR A 203 10.02 -13.63 -13.48
CA THR A 203 11.30 -13.60 -14.18
C THR A 203 11.61 -12.22 -14.76
N ASN A 204 10.64 -11.55 -15.39
CA ASN A 204 10.83 -10.28 -16.07
C ASN A 204 9.70 -9.30 -15.74
N TRP A 205 10.03 -8.01 -15.75
CA TRP A 205 9.07 -6.92 -15.81
C TRP A 205 8.63 -6.67 -17.27
N THR A 206 7.37 -6.42 -17.46
CA THR A 206 6.77 -6.08 -18.77
C THR A 206 5.88 -4.85 -18.58
N GLU A 207 6.08 -3.83 -19.41
CA GLU A 207 5.22 -2.65 -19.44
C GLU A 207 3.83 -3.04 -19.96
N VAL A 208 2.80 -2.52 -19.30
CA VAL A 208 1.39 -2.73 -19.60
C VAL A 208 0.67 -1.38 -19.68
N ASN A 209 -0.66 -1.34 -19.76
CA ASN A 209 -1.38 -0.08 -19.89
C ASN A 209 -1.20 0.80 -18.66
N ASP A 210 -0.85 2.04 -18.90
CA ASP A 210 -0.55 3.04 -17.89
C ASP A 210 -1.76 3.51 -17.10
N MET A 211 -1.51 4.10 -15.92
CA MET A 211 -2.50 4.83 -15.14
C MET A 211 -3.06 6.01 -15.94
N GLY A 212 -4.29 6.40 -15.68
CA GLY A 212 -4.90 7.60 -16.26
C GLY A 212 -4.22 8.89 -15.81
N THR A 213 -3.67 8.92 -14.59
CA THR A 213 -3.04 10.11 -14.00
C THR A 213 -1.62 9.81 -13.53
N ALA A 214 -0.63 10.50 -14.14
CA ALA A 214 0.78 10.42 -13.74
C ALA A 214 0.99 11.02 -12.34
N ARG A 215 1.47 10.22 -11.38
CA ARG A 215 1.65 10.67 -9.98
C ARG A 215 2.69 9.83 -9.24
N TYR A 216 3.22 10.38 -8.15
CA TYR A 216 4.23 9.73 -7.31
C TYR A 216 3.87 9.82 -5.83
N SER A 217 4.53 9.03 -4.99
CA SER A 217 4.25 8.92 -3.54
C SER A 217 2.80 8.54 -3.25
N LEU A 218 2.21 7.77 -4.13
CA LEU A 218 0.91 7.13 -4.00
C LEU A 218 1.07 5.82 -3.22
N ALA A 219 -0.03 5.26 -2.77
CA ALA A 219 -0.07 3.91 -2.20
C ALA A 219 -0.89 2.96 -3.09
N GLY A 220 -0.79 1.69 -2.80
CA GLY A 220 -1.53 0.65 -3.50
C GLY A 220 -2.05 -0.43 -2.57
N ALA A 221 -3.06 -1.17 -3.06
CA ALA A 221 -3.61 -2.38 -2.44
C ALA A 221 -4.02 -3.38 -3.51
N GLY A 222 -3.97 -4.69 -3.20
CA GLY A 222 -4.40 -5.74 -4.11
C GLY A 222 -3.27 -6.58 -4.69
N THR A 223 -3.47 -7.04 -5.92
CA THR A 223 -2.57 -7.97 -6.64
C THR A 223 -2.19 -7.43 -8.02
N ASN A 224 -1.32 -8.15 -8.73
CA ASN A 224 -0.94 -7.80 -10.10
C ASN A 224 -2.09 -7.88 -11.12
N THR A 225 -3.19 -8.57 -10.81
CA THR A 225 -4.36 -8.71 -11.68
C THR A 225 -5.58 -7.90 -11.22
N ALA A 226 -5.56 -7.41 -9.97
CA ALA A 226 -6.65 -6.64 -9.40
C ALA A 226 -6.10 -5.70 -8.32
N ALA A 227 -5.88 -4.44 -8.66
CA ALA A 227 -5.23 -3.46 -7.79
C ALA A 227 -6.04 -2.19 -7.64
N LEU A 228 -5.70 -1.44 -6.61
CA LEU A 228 -6.15 -0.08 -6.36
C LEU A 228 -4.91 0.79 -6.15
N GLY A 229 -4.82 1.92 -6.86
CA GLY A 229 -3.80 2.94 -6.69
C GLY A 229 -4.46 4.24 -6.21
N PHE A 230 -4.00 4.81 -5.09
CA PHE A 230 -4.67 5.95 -4.47
C PHE A 230 -3.72 6.96 -3.86
N GLY A 231 -4.18 8.22 -3.84
CA GLY A 231 -3.40 9.35 -3.36
C GLY A 231 -2.26 9.74 -4.28
N GLY A 232 -1.31 10.50 -3.76
CA GLY A 232 -0.10 10.97 -4.45
C GLY A 232 0.29 12.37 -4.04
N TYR A 233 1.47 12.79 -4.44
CA TYR A 233 1.99 14.14 -4.25
C TYR A 233 1.97 14.90 -5.61
N SER A 234 1.58 16.14 -5.80
CA SER A 234 0.96 17.15 -4.88
C SER A 234 -0.31 16.56 -4.28
N PRO A 235 -0.60 16.82 -2.99
CA PRO A 235 -1.65 16.04 -2.33
C PRO A 235 -2.90 15.91 -3.17
N THR A 236 -3.19 14.70 -3.65
CA THR A 236 -4.35 14.37 -4.47
C THR A 236 -5.13 13.22 -3.88
N GLY A 237 -6.46 13.19 -4.10
CA GLY A 237 -7.33 12.10 -3.71
C GLY A 237 -7.48 11.01 -4.76
N VAL A 238 -7.00 11.24 -5.97
CA VAL A 238 -7.25 10.38 -7.13
C VAL A 238 -7.05 8.90 -6.80
N THR A 239 -8.08 8.13 -7.11
CA THR A 239 -8.09 6.67 -6.93
C THR A 239 -8.40 6.00 -8.26
N GLU A 240 -7.58 5.05 -8.65
CA GLU A 240 -7.77 4.23 -9.85
C GLU A 240 -7.76 2.75 -9.49
N THR A 241 -8.62 1.97 -10.14
CA THR A 241 -8.66 0.51 -10.03
C THR A 241 -8.09 -0.15 -11.28
N TRP A 242 -7.30 -1.19 -11.10
CA TRP A 242 -6.71 -2.04 -12.15
C TRP A 242 -7.46 -3.37 -12.24
N ASN A 243 -7.86 -3.76 -13.45
CA ASN A 243 -8.60 -4.99 -13.70
C ASN A 243 -7.77 -6.12 -14.34
N GLY A 244 -6.45 -5.99 -14.33
CA GLY A 244 -5.51 -6.90 -15.02
C GLY A 244 -5.15 -6.45 -16.44
N THR A 245 -5.82 -5.43 -16.97
CA THR A 245 -5.59 -4.92 -18.33
C THR A 245 -5.56 -3.38 -18.39
N ASN A 246 -6.50 -2.72 -17.72
CA ASN A 246 -6.65 -1.26 -17.77
C ASN A 246 -6.87 -0.68 -16.38
N TRP A 247 -6.41 0.57 -16.19
CA TRP A 247 -6.78 1.41 -15.08
C TRP A 247 -8.08 2.17 -15.39
N THR A 248 -8.90 2.37 -14.37
CA THR A 248 -10.14 3.15 -14.43
C THR A 248 -10.25 4.00 -13.17
N GLU A 249 -10.51 5.30 -13.33
CA GLU A 249 -10.74 6.19 -12.19
C GLU A 249 -12.05 5.85 -11.49
N VAL A 250 -12.03 5.90 -10.17
CA VAL A 250 -13.15 5.58 -9.27
C VAL A 250 -13.29 6.66 -8.20
N GLY A 251 -14.05 6.44 -7.14
CA GLY A 251 -14.25 7.44 -6.07
C GLY A 251 -12.95 7.80 -5.34
N ASP A 252 -12.67 9.09 -5.24
CA ASP A 252 -11.44 9.61 -4.65
C ASP A 252 -11.40 9.54 -3.12
N LEU A 253 -10.18 9.55 -2.54
CA LEU A 253 -9.98 9.80 -1.10
C LEU A 253 -10.70 11.10 -0.68
N ASN A 254 -11.36 11.09 0.46
CA ASN A 254 -12.01 12.29 1.02
C ASN A 254 -10.98 13.40 1.31
N THR A 255 -9.74 13.00 1.61
CA THR A 255 -8.63 13.95 1.82
C THR A 255 -7.43 13.53 0.98
N GLY A 256 -7.10 14.37 -0.02
CA GLY A 256 -5.91 14.15 -0.87
C GLY A 256 -4.63 14.18 -0.06
N ARG A 257 -3.76 13.16 -0.23
CA ARG A 257 -2.50 13.04 0.50
C ARG A 257 -1.47 12.17 -0.22
N GLY A 258 -0.19 12.47 0.00
CA GLY A 258 0.91 11.70 -0.51
C GLY A 258 1.73 11.05 0.61
N TYR A 259 2.66 10.16 0.26
CA TYR A 259 3.52 9.44 1.22
C TYR A 259 2.72 8.68 2.30
N LEU A 260 1.55 8.21 1.96
CA LEU A 260 0.64 7.46 2.82
C LEU A 260 0.96 5.96 2.78
N GLY A 261 0.49 5.24 3.79
CA GLY A 261 0.47 3.78 3.80
C GLY A 261 -0.80 3.22 3.16
N GLY A 262 -0.71 2.00 2.65
CA GLY A 262 -1.84 1.26 2.11
C GLY A 262 -1.81 -0.21 2.51
N ALA A 263 -2.99 -0.83 2.61
CA ALA A 263 -3.17 -2.26 2.85
C ALA A 263 -4.50 -2.74 2.28
N GLY A 264 -4.65 -4.05 2.04
CA GLY A 264 -5.91 -4.64 1.60
C GLY A 264 -5.94 -5.12 0.16
N THR A 265 -7.12 -5.09 -0.43
CA THR A 265 -7.41 -5.54 -1.80
C THR A 265 -7.98 -4.39 -2.64
N ASN A 266 -8.20 -4.63 -3.94
CA ASN A 266 -8.87 -3.67 -4.81
C ASN A 266 -10.34 -3.41 -4.46
N THR A 267 -10.97 -4.26 -3.65
CA THR A 267 -12.38 -4.12 -3.20
C THR A 267 -12.53 -3.74 -1.74
N ALA A 268 -11.48 -3.91 -0.94
CA ALA A 268 -11.47 -3.60 0.50
C ALA A 268 -10.06 -3.17 0.90
N ALA A 269 -9.81 -1.85 0.96
CA ALA A 269 -8.50 -1.30 1.25
C ALA A 269 -8.52 -0.26 2.38
N LEU A 270 -7.34 -0.03 2.94
CA LEU A 270 -7.06 1.07 3.88
C LEU A 270 -6.05 2.03 3.26
N ALA A 271 -6.30 3.32 3.47
CA ALA A 271 -5.34 4.40 3.28
C ALA A 271 -5.09 5.07 4.64
N PHE A 272 -3.86 5.14 5.10
CA PHE A 272 -3.56 5.66 6.45
C PHE A 272 -2.30 6.51 6.50
N GLY A 273 -2.31 7.50 7.41
CA GLY A 273 -1.23 8.47 7.55
C GLY A 273 -1.00 9.29 6.27
N GLY A 274 0.23 9.73 6.09
CA GLY A 274 0.65 10.48 4.91
C GLY A 274 0.86 11.96 5.16
N TYR A 275 1.07 12.70 4.07
CA TYR A 275 1.33 14.13 4.07
C TYR A 275 0.20 14.88 3.39
N ILE A 276 -0.35 15.85 4.10
CA ILE A 276 -1.24 16.90 3.61
C ILE A 276 -0.52 18.24 3.80
N THR A 277 -0.92 19.27 3.07
CA THR A 277 -0.34 20.60 3.32
C THR A 277 -1.05 21.25 4.53
N PRO A 278 -0.31 21.67 5.60
CA PRO A 278 1.15 21.82 5.66
C PRO A 278 1.92 20.69 6.39
N GLY A 279 1.36 19.50 6.68
CA GLY A 279 2.06 18.54 7.51
C GLY A 279 1.61 17.07 7.40
N ALA A 280 2.14 16.23 8.28
CA ALA A 280 1.72 14.84 8.42
C ALA A 280 0.31 14.72 9.00
N THR A 281 -0.35 13.58 8.76
CA THR A 281 -1.70 13.30 9.27
C THR A 281 -1.79 11.92 9.91
N THR A 282 -2.78 11.74 10.80
CA THR A 282 -3.20 10.43 11.35
C THR A 282 -4.36 9.81 10.57
N ALA A 283 -4.94 10.53 9.59
CA ALA A 283 -6.18 10.12 8.94
C ALA A 283 -6.11 8.71 8.38
N THR A 284 -7.17 7.95 8.61
CA THR A 284 -7.41 6.64 8.00
C THR A 284 -8.72 6.70 7.21
N GLU A 285 -8.70 6.13 6.01
CA GLU A 285 -9.89 5.95 5.19
C GLU A 285 -10.00 4.50 4.75
N GLU A 286 -11.24 4.00 4.68
CA GLU A 286 -11.61 2.64 4.33
C GLU A 286 -12.29 2.63 2.98
N TRP A 287 -11.77 1.85 2.05
CA TRP A 287 -12.35 1.63 0.73
C TRP A 287 -13.26 0.42 0.71
N SER A 288 -14.44 0.56 0.13
CA SER A 288 -15.30 -0.58 -0.17
C SER A 288 -15.86 -0.48 -1.58
N ALA A 289 -15.79 -1.58 -2.33
CA ALA A 289 -16.32 -1.69 -3.69
C ALA A 289 -16.89 -3.09 -3.94
N GLY A 290 -17.69 -3.23 -4.99
CA GLY A 290 -18.24 -4.52 -5.41
C GLY A 290 -19.71 -4.73 -5.00
N PRO A 291 -20.22 -5.97 -5.03
CA PRO A 291 -21.62 -6.25 -4.75
C PRO A 291 -22.03 -5.80 -3.35
N ALA A 292 -23.09 -5.03 -3.26
CA ALA A 292 -23.63 -4.50 -2.01
C ALA A 292 -25.15 -4.65 -1.97
N THR A 293 -25.73 -4.55 -0.76
CA THR A 293 -27.18 -4.61 -0.54
C THR A 293 -27.64 -3.32 0.14
N VAL A 294 -28.62 -2.66 -0.42
CA VAL A 294 -29.33 -1.56 0.24
C VAL A 294 -30.63 -2.08 0.83
N THR A 295 -30.97 -1.61 2.03
CA THR A 295 -32.26 -1.87 2.70
C THR A 295 -33.10 -0.61 2.61
N PHE A 296 -34.33 -0.73 2.19
CA PHE A 296 -35.31 0.35 2.17
C PHE A 296 -36.18 0.19 3.41
N ASP A 297 -36.02 1.08 4.37
CA ASP A 297 -36.88 1.15 5.56
C ASP A 297 -38.17 1.88 5.20
N ASN A 298 -39.31 1.31 5.61
CA ASN A 298 -40.60 2.02 5.56
C ASN A 298 -40.61 3.01 6.74
N SER A 299 -40.21 4.25 6.47
CA SER A 299 -40.41 5.37 7.40
C SER A 299 -41.81 5.94 7.27
#